data_a75cc3f3c206f9bd7744c79931773610
#
_entry.id   a75cc3f3c206f9bd7744c79931773610
#
_cell.length_a   1.000
_cell.length_b   1.000
_cell.length_c   1.000
_cell.angle_alpha   90.00
_cell.angle_beta   90.00
_cell.angle_gamma   90.00
#
_symmetry.space_group_name_H-M   'P 1'
#
loop_
_entity.id
_entity.type
_entity.pdbx_description
1 polymer ?
#
loop_
_entity_poly.entity_id
_entity_poly.type
_entity_poly.pdbx_seq_one_letter_code
_entity_poly.pdbx_strand_id
1 'polypeptide(L)'
;MYHIERTEIFDQWLENLKDPLAVVTIARRIERAESGNFGDTKYIAEGISEMRLNVSXKGYRLYYAQKGSIIYILLNGGHKGTQQADIDKAKMLWAEIKQHMAEQEKKNERII
;
A
#
# COMPACT_ATOMS: atom_id res chain seq x y z
N MET A 1 -1.40 15.18 8.06
CA MET A 1 -1.91 14.88 6.72
C MET A 1 -0.87 14.08 5.94
N TYR A 2 -1.30 13.09 5.20
CA TYR A 2 -0.38 12.22 4.48
C TYR A 2 -0.54 12.36 2.99
N HIS A 3 0.55 12.13 2.28
CA HIS A 3 0.53 12.02 0.83
C HIS A 3 0.53 10.54 0.46
N ILE A 4 -0.31 10.15 -0.48
CA ILE A 4 -0.44 8.74 -0.88
C ILE A 4 0.28 8.52 -2.20
N GLU A 5 1.20 7.56 -2.22
CA GLU A 5 1.82 7.05 -3.44
C GLU A 5 1.33 5.64 -3.66
N ARG A 6 1.15 5.26 -4.92
CA ARG A 6 0.67 3.92 -5.24
C ARG A 6 1.59 3.30 -6.28
N THR A 7 1.92 2.03 -6.09
CA THR A 7 2.72 1.33 -7.09
C THR A 7 1.90 1.05 -8.33
N GLU A 8 2.59 0.81 -9.43
CA GLU A 8 1.91 0.43 -10.66
C GLU A 8 1.17 -0.90 -10.50
N ILE A 9 1.72 -1.81 -9.71
CA ILE A 9 1.06 -3.09 -9.45
C ILE A 9 -0.31 -2.85 -8.81
N PHE A 10 -0.36 -1.99 -7.80
CA PHE A 10 -1.62 -1.69 -7.14
C PHE A 10 -2.59 -0.98 -8.09
N ASP A 11 -2.10 -0.01 -8.84
CA ASP A 11 -2.96 0.73 -9.76
C ASP A 11 -3.57 -0.17 -10.81
N GLN A 12 -2.78 -1.09 -11.38
CA GLN A 12 -3.29 -2.00 -12.38
C GLN A 12 -4.34 -2.93 -11.80
N TRP A 13 -4.10 -3.42 -10.58
CA TRP A 13 -5.10 -4.26 -9.94
C TRP A 13 -6.40 -3.50 -9.76
N LEU A 14 -6.33 -2.28 -9.29
CA LEU A 14 -7.53 -1.50 -9.01
C LEU A 14 -8.29 -1.18 -10.29
N GLU A 15 -7.55 -0.83 -11.35
CA GLU A 15 -8.17 -0.53 -12.63
C GLU A 15 -8.91 -1.74 -13.21
N ASN A 16 -8.45 -2.94 -12.93
CA ASN A 16 -9.05 -4.15 -13.46
C ASN A 16 -10.07 -4.79 -12.52
N LEU A 17 -10.28 -4.20 -11.37
CA LEU A 17 -11.23 -4.74 -10.41
C LEU A 17 -12.66 -4.53 -10.92
N LYS A 18 -13.42 -5.62 -10.99
CA LYS A 18 -14.74 -5.59 -11.64
C LYS A 18 -15.89 -5.50 -10.66
N ASP A 19 -15.62 -5.00 -9.47
CA ASP A 19 -16.63 -4.79 -8.45
C ASP A 19 -16.71 -3.30 -8.17
N PRO A 20 -17.69 -2.58 -8.75
CA PRO A 20 -17.74 -1.13 -8.57
C PRO A 20 -17.84 -0.68 -7.13
N LEU A 21 -18.58 -1.42 -6.31
CA LEU A 21 -18.70 -1.05 -4.90
C LEU A 21 -17.35 -1.19 -4.19
N ALA A 22 -16.59 -2.24 -4.53
CA ALA A 22 -15.28 -2.42 -3.94
C ALA A 22 -14.34 -1.29 -4.34
N VAL A 23 -14.38 -0.87 -5.61
CA VAL A 23 -13.54 0.22 -6.08
C VAL A 23 -13.80 1.48 -5.28
N VAL A 24 -15.07 1.82 -5.10
CA VAL A 24 -15.44 3.02 -4.35
C VAL A 24 -15.02 2.91 -2.90
N THR A 25 -15.24 1.75 -2.30
CA THR A 25 -14.91 1.54 -0.89
C THR A 25 -13.40 1.64 -0.67
N ILE A 26 -12.62 1.05 -1.57
CA ILE A 26 -11.16 1.12 -1.48
C ILE A 26 -10.70 2.58 -1.62
N ALA A 27 -11.26 3.29 -2.60
CA ALA A 27 -10.87 4.68 -2.81
C ALA A 27 -11.15 5.54 -1.57
N ARG A 28 -12.31 5.33 -0.96
CA ARG A 28 -12.67 6.08 0.26
C ARG A 28 -11.75 5.73 1.42
N ARG A 29 -11.35 4.47 1.51
CA ARG A 29 -10.46 4.04 2.57
C ARG A 29 -9.11 4.72 2.44
N ILE A 30 -8.59 4.80 1.21
CA ILE A 30 -7.34 5.48 0.94
C ILE A 30 -7.47 6.97 1.24
N GLU A 31 -8.59 7.56 0.86
CA GLU A 31 -8.83 8.98 1.14
C GLU A 31 -8.81 9.26 2.62
N ARG A 32 -9.42 8.39 3.43
CA ARG A 32 -9.42 8.58 4.88
C ARG A 32 -8.01 8.43 5.45
N ALA A 33 -7.19 7.57 4.85
CA ALA A 33 -5.82 7.41 5.30
C ALA A 33 -5.01 8.70 5.11
N GLU A 34 -5.35 9.50 4.09
CA GLU A 34 -4.71 10.80 3.91
C GLU A 34 -4.89 11.68 5.13
N SER A 35 -6.00 11.56 5.81
CA SER A 35 -6.29 12.35 7.02
C SER A 35 -5.78 11.68 8.30
N GLY A 36 -5.11 10.54 8.17
CA GLY A 36 -4.58 9.84 9.32
C GLY A 36 -5.49 8.76 9.87
N ASN A 37 -6.63 8.52 9.24
CA ASN A 37 -7.56 7.48 9.68
C ASN A 37 -7.35 6.23 8.84
N PHE A 38 -6.59 5.28 9.37
CA PHE A 38 -6.28 4.06 8.64
C PHE A 38 -7.31 2.95 8.82
N GLY A 39 -8.32 3.17 9.65
CA GLY A 39 -9.36 2.19 9.85
C GLY A 39 -8.83 0.89 10.42
N ASP A 40 -9.39 -0.22 9.95
CA ASP A 40 -8.97 -1.56 10.41
C ASP A 40 -7.62 -1.88 9.79
N THR A 41 -6.56 -1.72 10.58
CA THR A 41 -5.21 -1.89 10.09
C THR A 41 -4.39 -2.67 11.11
N LYS A 42 -3.33 -3.34 10.61
CA LYS A 42 -2.49 -4.17 11.46
C LYS A 42 -1.06 -4.12 10.94
N TYR A 43 -0.12 -3.90 11.86
CA TYR A 43 1.29 -3.98 11.51
C TYR A 43 1.69 -5.44 11.30
N ILE A 44 2.42 -5.72 10.24
CA ILE A 44 2.84 -7.08 9.91
C ILE A 44 4.31 -7.30 10.29
N ALA A 45 5.23 -6.68 9.54
CA ALA A 45 6.66 -6.86 9.77
C ALA A 45 7.43 -5.94 8.82
N GLU A 46 8.63 -5.56 9.24
CA GLU A 46 9.58 -4.87 8.38
C GLU A 46 9.00 -3.61 7.74
N GLY A 47 8.17 -2.90 8.49
CA GLY A 47 7.58 -1.66 8.01
C GLY A 47 6.29 -1.84 7.22
N ILE A 48 5.86 -3.09 7.02
CA ILE A 48 4.66 -3.36 6.24
C ILE A 48 3.46 -3.50 7.17
N SER A 49 2.38 -2.82 6.82
CA SER A 49 1.09 -2.96 7.48
C SER A 49 0.03 -3.35 6.46
N GLU A 50 -1.09 -3.84 6.95
CA GLU A 50 -2.21 -4.15 6.07
C GLU A 50 -3.44 -3.39 6.52
N MET A 51 -4.21 -2.90 5.54
CA MET A 51 -5.56 -2.40 5.76
C MET A 51 -6.52 -3.47 5.32
N ARG A 52 -7.53 -3.75 6.15
CA ARG A 52 -8.51 -4.79 5.86
C ARG A 52 -9.86 -4.14 5.60
N LEU A 53 -10.50 -4.56 4.52
CA LEU A 53 -11.81 -4.06 4.12
C LEU A 53 -12.73 -5.25 3.87
N ASN A 54 -14.01 -5.03 4.07
CA ASN A 54 -15.03 -6.02 3.77
C ASN A 54 -16.11 -5.35 2.93
N VAL A 55 -16.37 -5.91 1.75
CA VAL A 55 -17.36 -5.35 0.84
C VAL A 55 -18.29 -6.47 0.43
N SER A 56 -19.52 -6.43 0.89
CA SER A 56 -20.51 -7.45 0.56
C SER A 56 -19.99 -8.88 0.79
N UNK A 57 -19.30 -8.97 1.92
CA UNK A 57 -18.83 -10.16 2.26
C UNK A 57 -17.60 -10.64 1.70
N LYS A 58 -17.09 -9.81 0.95
CA LYS A 58 -15.80 -10.19 0.38
C LYS A 58 -14.68 -9.39 1.02
N GLY A 59 -13.63 -10.07 1.49
CA GLY A 59 -12.51 -9.40 2.15
C GLY A 59 -11.46 -8.92 1.17
N TYR A 60 -10.92 -7.74 1.44
CA TYR A 60 -9.81 -7.17 0.69
C TYR A 60 -8.71 -6.77 1.65
N ARG A 61 -7.46 -6.89 1.21
CA ARG A 61 -6.31 -6.44 1.97
C ARG A 61 -5.47 -5.53 1.11
N LEU A 62 -5.04 -4.40 1.69
CA LEU A 62 -4.09 -3.51 1.03
C LEU A 62 -2.84 -3.45 1.89
N TYR A 63 -1.70 -3.81 1.32
CA TYR A 63 -0.43 -3.74 2.04
C TYR A 63 0.23 -2.41 1.77
N TYR A 64 0.69 -1.76 2.84
CA TYR A 64 1.26 -0.43 2.71
C TYR A 64 2.43 -0.25 3.66
N ALA A 65 3.22 0.79 3.39
CA ALA A 65 4.33 1.19 4.24
C ALA A 65 4.31 2.70 4.35
N GLN A 66 5.01 3.21 5.34
CA GLN A 66 5.02 4.64 5.60
C GLN A 66 6.45 5.12 5.78
N LYS A 67 6.77 6.26 5.19
CA LYS A 67 8.02 6.93 5.48
C LYS A 67 7.72 8.42 5.59
N GLY A 68 7.92 8.95 6.80
CA GLY A 68 7.55 10.33 7.07
C GLY A 68 6.07 10.56 6.86
N SER A 69 5.71 11.53 6.06
CA SER A 69 4.31 11.83 5.78
C SER A 69 3.80 11.17 4.50
N ILE A 70 4.55 10.21 3.96
CA ILE A 70 4.14 9.53 2.73
C ILE A 70 3.73 8.10 3.04
N ILE A 71 2.57 7.71 2.53
CA ILE A 71 2.07 6.34 2.61
C ILE A 71 2.20 5.72 1.23
N TYR A 72 2.84 4.57 1.17
CA TYR A 72 3.02 3.83 -0.08
C TYR A 72 2.08 2.64 -0.09
N ILE A 73 1.08 2.65 -0.97
CA ILE A 73 0.20 1.49 -1.16
C ILE A 73 0.92 0.55 -2.13
N LEU A 74 1.33 -0.58 -1.63
CA LEU A 74 2.25 -1.46 -2.35
C LEU A 74 1.53 -2.45 -3.25
N LEU A 75 0.57 -3.19 -2.69
CA LEU A 75 -0.20 -4.14 -3.48
C LEU A 75 -1.43 -4.59 -2.71
N ASN A 76 -2.36 -5.20 -3.43
CA ASN A 76 -3.51 -5.84 -2.82
C ASN A 76 -3.12 -7.24 -2.37
N GLY A 77 -3.75 -7.72 -1.32
CA GLY A 77 -3.60 -9.10 -0.91
C GLY A 77 -4.66 -9.95 -1.57
N GLY A 78 -4.31 -11.20 -1.85
CA GLY A 78 -5.27 -12.16 -2.34
C GLY A 78 -6.07 -12.75 -1.19
N HIS A 79 -6.30 -14.05 -1.23
CA HIS A 79 -7.02 -14.71 -0.16
C HIS A 79 -6.02 -15.21 0.89
N LYS A 80 -6.56 -15.83 1.93
CA LYS A 80 -5.74 -16.25 3.06
C LYS A 80 -4.63 -17.21 2.65
N GLY A 81 -4.88 -18.05 1.65
CA GLY A 81 -3.87 -19.02 1.20
C GLY A 81 -2.66 -18.39 0.55
N THR A 82 -2.76 -17.15 0.06
CA THR A 82 -1.63 -16.48 -0.55
C THR A 82 -1.00 -15.42 0.35
N GLN A 83 -1.45 -15.33 1.60
CA GLN A 83 -1.06 -14.21 2.45
C GLN A 83 0.45 -14.09 2.63
N GLN A 84 1.13 -15.21 2.89
CA GLN A 84 2.56 -15.13 3.10
C GLN A 84 3.30 -14.69 1.84
N ALA A 85 2.88 -15.18 0.69
CA ALA A 85 3.50 -14.77 -0.57
C ALA A 85 3.25 -13.28 -0.84
N ASP A 86 2.06 -12.80 -0.51
CA ASP A 86 1.74 -11.39 -0.70
C ASP A 86 2.59 -10.52 0.21
N ILE A 87 2.76 -10.95 1.46
CA ILE A 87 3.59 -10.21 2.41
C ILE A 87 5.04 -10.16 1.92
N ASP A 88 5.55 -11.30 1.45
CA ASP A 88 6.92 -11.34 0.94
C ASP A 88 7.10 -10.39 -0.24
N LYS A 89 6.10 -10.34 -1.13
CA LYS A 89 6.18 -9.44 -2.26
C LYS A 89 6.12 -7.98 -1.82
N ALA A 90 5.29 -7.68 -0.82
CA ALA A 90 5.22 -6.32 -0.29
C ALA A 90 6.57 -5.89 0.29
N LYS A 91 7.23 -6.80 1.01
CA LYS A 91 8.55 -6.50 1.56
C LYS A 91 9.56 -6.19 0.46
N MET A 92 9.52 -6.96 -0.61
CA MET A 92 10.43 -6.75 -1.72
C MET A 92 10.19 -5.41 -2.40
N LEU A 93 8.93 -5.07 -2.64
CA LEU A 93 8.59 -3.79 -3.24
C LEU A 93 9.02 -2.63 -2.36
N TRP A 94 8.79 -2.76 -1.05
CA TRP A 94 9.17 -1.70 -0.13
C TRP A 94 10.69 -1.51 -0.10
N ALA A 95 11.44 -2.62 -0.11
CA ALA A 95 12.90 -2.53 -0.15
C ALA A 95 13.37 -1.82 -1.41
N GLU A 96 12.75 -2.11 -2.56
CA GLU A 96 13.11 -1.45 -3.81
C GLU A 96 12.84 0.04 -3.76
N ILE A 97 11.71 0.43 -3.19
CA ILE A 97 11.37 1.84 -3.07
C ILE A 97 12.37 2.55 -2.17
N LYS A 98 12.72 1.96 -1.04
CA LYS A 98 13.68 2.57 -0.14
C LYS A 98 15.05 2.69 -0.78
N GLN A 99 15.45 1.69 -1.56
CA GLN A 99 16.72 1.74 -2.26
C GLN A 99 16.74 2.89 -3.26
N HIS A 100 15.66 3.05 -4.01
CA HIS A 100 15.56 4.14 -4.97
C HIS A 100 15.63 5.50 -4.28
N MET A 101 14.94 5.65 -3.14
CA MET A 101 14.99 6.89 -2.41
C MET A 101 16.39 7.21 -1.91
N ALA A 102 17.12 6.20 -1.43
CA ALA A 102 18.47 6.41 -0.95
C ALA A 102 19.39 6.86 -2.08
N GLU A 103 19.19 6.28 -3.28
CA GLU A 103 19.99 6.67 -4.43
C GLU A 103 19.71 8.10 -4.86
N GLN A 104 18.44 8.52 -4.79
CA GLN A 104 18.08 9.89 -5.13
C GLN A 104 18.66 10.88 -4.12
N GLU A 105 18.66 10.52 -2.85
CA GLU A 105 19.26 11.40 -1.84
C GLU A 105 20.76 11.58 -2.09
N LYS A 106 21.46 10.52 -2.46
CA LYS A 106 22.88 10.63 -2.77
C LYS A 106 23.12 11.55 -3.94
N LYS A 107 22.31 11.44 -5.00
CA LYS A 107 22.45 12.32 -6.15
C LYS A 107 22.25 13.78 -5.77
N ASN A 108 21.25 14.05 -4.94
CA ASN A 108 20.98 15.41 -4.52
C ASN A 108 22.13 15.98 -3.70
N GLU A 109 22.74 15.16 -2.85
CA GLU A 109 23.88 15.60 -2.06
C GLU A 109 25.06 15.96 -2.94
N ARG A 110 25.30 15.21 -4.01
CA ARG A 110 26.41 15.51 -4.92
C ARG A 110 26.23 16.83 -5.64
N ILE A 111 24.99 17.17 -5.96
CA ILE A 111 24.70 18.39 -6.69
C ILE A 111 24.97 19.62 -5.82
N ILE A 112 24.72 19.49 -4.55
CA ILE A 112 24.93 20.59 -3.62
C ILE A 112 26.41 20.75 -3.31
#